data_c3e49e13c9a5d54319ee52e387fde947
#
_entry.id   c3e49e13c9a5d54319ee52e387fde947
#
_cell.length_a   1.000
_cell.length_b   1.000
_cell.length_c   1.000
_cell.angle_alpha   90.00
_cell.angle_beta   90.00
_cell.angle_gamma   90.00
#
_symmetry.space_group_name_H-M   'P 1'
#
loop_
_entity.id
_entity.type
_entity.pdbx_description
1 polymer ?
#
loop_
_entity_poly.entity_id
_entity_poly.type
_entity_poly.pdbx_seq_one_letter_code
_entity_poly.pdbx_strand_id
1 'polypeptide(L)'
;MESFKQIIKALADRSLTDDEATTAFECVMTGEATPAQIGAFLMALRLRGETPVEITAGARTMRAKALAVSAPECAIDLVGTGGDGANTYNISTAAALVVAACGVPVAKHGNKAASSRSGAAEVLRQLGVDLSIDPAGIEACLREAGIGFMFAAN
;
A
#
# COMPACT_ATOMS: atom_id res chain seq x y z
N MET A 1 -23.86 -6.49 -3.16
CA MET A 1 -24.23 -5.98 -1.81
C MET A 1 -24.72 -7.08 -0.87
N GLU A 2 -25.64 -7.95 -1.29
CA GLU A 2 -26.12 -9.05 -0.43
C GLU A 2 -25.02 -10.06 -0.10
N SER A 3 -24.18 -10.42 -1.08
CA SER A 3 -23.04 -11.33 -0.89
C SER A 3 -22.06 -10.82 0.17
N PHE A 4 -21.72 -9.53 0.17
CA PHE A 4 -20.79 -8.96 1.16
C PHE A 4 -21.32 -8.99 2.58
N LYS A 5 -22.65 -8.76 2.78
CA LYS A 5 -23.29 -8.91 4.09
C LYS A 5 -23.25 -10.35 4.59
N GLN A 6 -23.46 -11.31 3.69
CA GLN A 6 -23.37 -12.73 4.02
C GLN A 6 -21.94 -13.13 4.40
N ILE A 7 -20.93 -12.58 3.71
CA ILE A 7 -19.51 -12.80 4.03
C ILE A 7 -19.19 -12.23 5.43
N ILE A 8 -19.63 -11.00 5.75
CA ILE A 8 -19.42 -10.41 7.09
C ILE A 8 -20.09 -11.28 8.16
N LYS A 9 -21.27 -11.81 7.91
CA LYS A 9 -21.95 -12.72 8.84
C LYS A 9 -21.17 -14.03 9.02
N ALA A 10 -20.72 -14.63 7.93
CA ALA A 10 -19.92 -15.86 7.99
C ALA A 10 -18.61 -15.68 8.75
N LEU A 11 -17.99 -14.48 8.61
CA LEU A 11 -16.74 -14.13 9.26
C LEU A 11 -16.84 -14.08 10.79
N ALA A 12 -18.04 -13.87 11.35
CA ALA A 12 -18.26 -13.93 12.79
C ALA A 12 -18.11 -15.36 13.36
N ASP A 13 -18.37 -16.38 12.53
CA ASP A 13 -18.42 -17.77 12.98
C ASP A 13 -17.23 -18.62 12.49
N ARG A 14 -16.62 -18.24 11.37
CA ARG A 14 -15.53 -19.01 10.73
C ARG A 14 -14.62 -18.16 9.86
N SER A 15 -13.49 -18.76 9.46
CA SER A 15 -12.62 -18.19 8.42
C SER A 15 -13.29 -18.23 7.05
N LEU A 16 -12.90 -17.30 6.20
CA LEU A 16 -13.37 -17.23 4.82
C LEU A 16 -12.61 -18.24 3.93
N THR A 17 -13.29 -18.73 2.93
CA THR A 17 -12.64 -19.40 1.80
C THR A 17 -11.90 -18.38 0.93
N ASP A 18 -11.04 -18.84 0.02
CA ASP A 18 -10.31 -17.98 -0.91
C ASP A 18 -11.27 -17.16 -1.78
N ASP A 19 -12.33 -17.75 -2.29
CA ASP A 19 -13.33 -17.07 -3.12
C ASP A 19 -14.14 -16.04 -2.32
N GLU A 20 -14.53 -16.36 -1.09
CA GLU A 20 -15.24 -15.43 -0.21
C GLU A 20 -14.34 -14.23 0.15
N ALA A 21 -13.09 -14.49 0.49
CA ALA A 21 -12.13 -13.45 0.81
C ALA A 21 -11.83 -12.57 -0.41
N THR A 22 -11.61 -13.16 -1.59
CA THR A 22 -11.41 -12.42 -2.84
C THR A 22 -12.61 -11.53 -3.14
N THR A 23 -13.83 -12.09 -3.07
CA THR A 23 -15.07 -11.31 -3.29
C THR A 23 -15.20 -10.16 -2.30
N ALA A 24 -14.87 -10.39 -1.03
CA ALA A 24 -14.94 -9.35 -0.01
C ALA A 24 -13.96 -8.21 -0.29
N PHE A 25 -12.69 -8.53 -0.59
CA PHE A 25 -11.69 -7.52 -0.93
C PHE A 25 -12.02 -6.78 -2.24
N GLU A 26 -12.61 -7.45 -3.23
CA GLU A 26 -13.10 -6.78 -4.43
C GLU A 26 -14.20 -5.76 -4.13
N CYS A 27 -15.21 -6.11 -3.34
CA CYS A 27 -16.26 -5.19 -2.92
C CYS A 27 -15.69 -3.96 -2.19
N VAL A 28 -14.66 -4.15 -1.36
CA VAL A 28 -13.97 -3.04 -0.68
C VAL A 28 -13.23 -2.16 -1.69
N MET A 29 -12.45 -2.76 -2.58
CA MET A 29 -11.57 -2.05 -3.53
C MET A 29 -12.33 -1.37 -4.68
N THR A 30 -13.53 -1.85 -5.02
CA THR A 30 -14.41 -1.22 -6.03
C THR A 30 -15.30 -0.12 -5.46
N GLY A 31 -15.33 0.06 -4.14
CA GLY A 31 -16.18 1.03 -3.48
C GLY A 31 -17.67 0.61 -3.38
N GLU A 32 -17.98 -0.65 -3.64
CA GLU A 32 -19.33 -1.19 -3.47
C GLU A 32 -19.72 -1.35 -2.00
N ALA A 33 -18.74 -1.53 -1.12
CA ALA A 33 -18.95 -1.65 0.31
C ALA A 33 -19.10 -0.28 0.97
N THR A 34 -20.08 -0.14 1.86
CA THR A 34 -20.22 1.09 2.66
C THR A 34 -19.12 1.18 3.72
N PRO A 35 -18.76 2.40 4.20
CA PRO A 35 -17.77 2.55 5.27
C PRO A 35 -18.07 1.71 6.53
N ALA A 36 -19.35 1.57 6.90
CA ALA A 36 -19.78 0.74 8.02
C ALA A 36 -19.50 -0.75 7.77
N GLN A 37 -19.75 -1.22 6.56
CA GLN A 37 -19.47 -2.60 6.16
C GLN A 37 -17.96 -2.88 6.11
N ILE A 38 -17.15 -1.94 5.60
CA ILE A 38 -15.69 -2.05 5.61
C ILE A 38 -15.18 -2.13 7.04
N GLY A 39 -15.65 -1.24 7.93
CA GLY A 39 -15.28 -1.27 9.35
C GLY A 39 -15.65 -2.58 10.03
N ALA A 40 -16.86 -3.10 9.79
CA ALA A 40 -17.30 -4.37 10.34
C ALA A 40 -16.46 -5.55 9.83
N PHE A 41 -16.17 -5.59 8.54
CA PHE A 41 -15.33 -6.62 7.91
C PHE A 41 -13.91 -6.63 8.48
N LEU A 42 -13.24 -5.48 8.50
CA LEU A 42 -11.87 -5.37 9.01
C LEU A 42 -11.78 -5.66 10.50
N MET A 43 -12.76 -5.21 11.30
CA MET A 43 -12.79 -5.47 12.73
C MET A 43 -13.06 -6.95 13.02
N ALA A 44 -13.92 -7.61 12.26
CA ALA A 44 -14.17 -9.04 12.41
C ALA A 44 -12.92 -9.88 12.09
N LEU A 45 -12.21 -9.56 11.00
CA LEU A 45 -10.90 -10.17 10.69
C LEU A 45 -9.92 -9.97 11.86
N ARG A 46 -9.79 -8.74 12.36
CA ARG A 46 -8.86 -8.39 13.43
C ARG A 46 -9.15 -9.11 14.74
N LEU A 47 -10.43 -9.21 15.13
CA LEU A 47 -10.83 -9.87 16.38
C LEU A 47 -10.65 -11.38 16.34
N ARG A 48 -10.95 -12.01 15.22
CA ARG A 48 -10.80 -13.44 15.02
C ARG A 48 -9.34 -13.86 14.78
N GLY A 49 -8.55 -12.96 14.21
CA GLY A 49 -7.23 -13.24 13.65
C GLY A 49 -7.33 -13.65 12.17
N GLU A 50 -6.55 -13.01 11.33
CA GLU A 50 -6.50 -13.25 9.89
C GLU A 50 -5.81 -14.58 9.58
N THR A 51 -6.32 -15.31 8.58
CA THR A 51 -5.67 -16.52 8.07
C THR A 51 -4.75 -16.22 6.89
N PRO A 52 -3.76 -17.08 6.59
CA PRO A 52 -2.94 -16.94 5.38
C PRO A 52 -3.75 -16.87 4.09
N VAL A 53 -4.87 -17.58 4.00
CA VAL A 53 -5.78 -17.55 2.84
C VAL A 53 -6.38 -16.15 2.66
N GLU A 54 -6.90 -15.57 3.71
CA GLU A 54 -7.52 -14.23 3.70
C GLU A 54 -6.49 -13.14 3.38
N ILE A 55 -5.30 -13.22 3.98
CA ILE A 55 -4.20 -12.28 3.69
C ILE A 55 -3.77 -12.40 2.22
N THR A 56 -3.63 -13.63 1.71
CA THR A 56 -3.24 -13.86 0.31
C THR A 56 -4.28 -13.33 -0.67
N ALA A 57 -5.57 -13.59 -0.41
CA ALA A 57 -6.66 -13.09 -1.25
C ALA A 57 -6.67 -11.54 -1.27
N GLY A 58 -6.51 -10.89 -0.12
CA GLY A 58 -6.40 -9.44 -0.03
C GLY A 58 -5.22 -8.88 -0.81
N ALA A 59 -4.03 -9.44 -0.60
CA ALA A 59 -2.82 -9.01 -1.29
C ALA A 59 -2.94 -9.19 -2.81
N ARG A 60 -3.48 -10.33 -3.28
CA ARG A 60 -3.70 -10.61 -4.69
C ARG A 60 -4.68 -9.61 -5.33
N THR A 61 -5.80 -9.34 -4.67
CA THR A 61 -6.81 -8.38 -5.13
C THR A 61 -6.23 -6.96 -5.21
N MET A 62 -5.49 -6.53 -4.21
CA MET A 62 -4.84 -5.22 -4.21
C MET A 62 -3.79 -5.10 -5.33
N ARG A 63 -2.94 -6.12 -5.52
CA ARG A 63 -1.95 -6.14 -6.61
C ARG A 63 -2.59 -6.08 -7.99
N ALA A 64 -3.71 -6.77 -8.20
CA ALA A 64 -4.42 -6.76 -9.48
C ALA A 64 -4.99 -5.38 -9.84
N LYS A 65 -5.19 -4.51 -8.85
CA LYS A 65 -5.72 -3.14 -9.02
C LYS A 65 -4.65 -2.06 -8.93
N ALA A 66 -3.40 -2.43 -8.62
CA ALA A 66 -2.31 -1.48 -8.52
C ALA A 66 -1.93 -0.92 -9.91
N LEU A 67 -1.63 0.37 -9.96
CA LEU A 67 -1.03 0.98 -11.15
C LEU A 67 0.38 0.44 -11.34
N ALA A 68 0.64 -0.14 -12.51
CA ALA A 68 1.95 -0.67 -12.83
C ALA A 68 2.94 0.45 -13.18
N VAL A 69 4.13 0.37 -12.64
CA VAL A 69 5.29 1.20 -12.98
C VAL A 69 6.41 0.27 -13.41
N SER A 70 6.97 0.52 -14.61
CA SER A 70 8.12 -0.23 -15.11
C SER A 70 9.39 0.30 -14.45
N ALA A 71 10.15 -0.58 -13.82
CA ALA A 71 11.43 -0.27 -13.20
C ALA A 71 12.51 -1.23 -13.68
N PRO A 72 13.81 -0.85 -13.63
CA PRO A 72 14.92 -1.79 -13.87
C PRO A 72 14.82 -3.01 -12.93
N GLU A 73 15.20 -4.19 -13.42
CA GLU A 73 15.16 -5.43 -12.60
C GLU A 73 15.98 -5.34 -11.31
N CYS A 74 17.06 -4.53 -11.32
CA CYS A 74 17.88 -4.28 -10.15
C CYS A 74 17.36 -3.16 -9.24
N ALA A 75 16.19 -2.56 -9.54
CA ALA A 75 15.61 -1.52 -8.71
C ALA A 75 15.19 -2.09 -7.34
N ILE A 76 15.46 -1.32 -6.31
CA ILE A 76 15.08 -1.67 -4.94
C ILE A 76 14.05 -0.69 -4.39
N ASP A 77 13.31 -1.13 -3.39
CA ASP A 77 12.45 -0.28 -2.56
C ASP A 77 13.00 -0.26 -1.12
N LEU A 78 13.07 0.91 -0.54
CA LEU A 78 13.47 1.11 0.86
C LEU A 78 12.28 1.64 1.65
N VAL A 79 11.60 0.73 2.32
CA VAL A 79 10.37 1.05 3.05
C VAL A 79 10.32 0.30 4.38
N GLY A 80 9.82 0.98 5.39
CA GLY A 80 9.42 0.34 6.65
C GLY A 80 7.93 0.04 6.63
N THR A 81 7.49 -0.90 7.46
CA THR A 81 6.06 -1.23 7.62
C THR A 81 5.25 -0.06 8.21
N GLY A 82 5.92 0.89 8.86
CA GLY A 82 5.27 1.98 9.60
C GLY A 82 4.58 1.48 10.89
N GLY A 83 4.08 2.42 11.68
CA GLY A 83 3.28 2.10 12.86
C GLY A 83 4.03 1.46 14.03
N ASP A 84 5.36 1.43 14.00
CA ASP A 84 6.21 0.85 15.06
C ASP A 84 6.37 1.73 16.31
N GLY A 85 5.82 2.94 16.27
CA GLY A 85 5.91 3.91 17.37
C GLY A 85 7.31 4.45 17.64
N ALA A 86 8.30 4.16 16.81
CA ALA A 86 9.70 4.50 17.03
C ALA A 86 9.98 6.01 16.98
N ASN A 87 9.08 6.81 16.38
CA ASN A 87 9.18 8.27 16.25
C ASN A 87 10.54 8.76 15.72
N THR A 88 11.13 8.00 14.82
CA THR A 88 12.41 8.32 14.19
C THR A 88 12.23 9.34 13.05
N TYR A 89 13.34 9.87 12.55
CA TYR A 89 13.37 10.62 11.29
C TYR A 89 12.95 9.73 10.12
N ASN A 90 12.67 10.33 8.95
CA ASN A 90 12.33 9.61 7.71
C ASN A 90 13.58 8.90 7.13
N ILE A 91 14.12 7.93 7.89
CA ILE A 91 15.37 7.24 7.58
C ILE A 91 15.28 6.55 6.23
N SER A 92 14.18 5.84 5.94
CA SER A 92 13.99 5.15 4.66
C SER A 92 14.02 6.12 3.47
N THR A 93 13.48 7.34 3.62
CA THR A 93 13.51 8.35 2.55
C THR A 93 14.92 8.89 2.34
N ALA A 94 15.62 9.20 3.43
CA ALA A 94 17.02 9.65 3.35
C ALA A 94 17.95 8.57 2.75
N ALA A 95 17.80 7.33 3.21
CA ALA A 95 18.54 6.19 2.68
C ALA A 95 18.27 5.96 1.19
N ALA A 96 17.02 6.09 0.74
CA ALA A 96 16.66 5.97 -0.67
C ALA A 96 17.39 6.97 -1.56
N LEU A 97 17.49 8.23 -1.11
CA LEU A 97 18.23 9.28 -1.84
C LEU A 97 19.73 8.97 -1.91
N VAL A 98 20.32 8.52 -0.80
CA VAL A 98 21.74 8.15 -0.76
C VAL A 98 22.03 6.95 -1.66
N VAL A 99 21.19 5.92 -1.62
CA VAL A 99 21.33 4.71 -2.44
C VAL A 99 21.21 5.05 -3.93
N ALA A 100 20.24 5.87 -4.30
CA ALA A 100 20.12 6.34 -5.69
C ALA A 100 21.34 7.14 -6.13
N ALA A 101 21.88 8.01 -5.27
CA ALA A 101 23.12 8.76 -5.53
C ALA A 101 24.34 7.84 -5.69
N CYS A 102 24.34 6.63 -5.12
CA CYS A 102 25.35 5.61 -5.32
C CYS A 102 25.13 4.79 -6.61
N GLY A 103 24.14 5.12 -7.43
CA GLY A 103 23.90 4.50 -8.74
C GLY A 103 23.01 3.25 -8.70
N VAL A 104 22.35 2.95 -7.58
CA VAL A 104 21.38 1.87 -7.50
C VAL A 104 19.97 2.44 -7.77
N PRO A 105 19.23 1.96 -8.78
CA PRO A 105 17.89 2.44 -9.05
C PRO A 105 16.94 2.19 -7.87
N VAL A 106 16.17 3.22 -7.47
CA VAL A 106 15.24 3.13 -6.34
C VAL A 106 13.81 3.41 -6.80
N ALA A 107 12.98 2.40 -6.81
CA ALA A 107 11.53 2.50 -7.03
C ALA A 107 10.84 2.54 -5.66
N LYS A 108 10.84 3.72 -5.03
CA LYS A 108 10.36 3.89 -3.66
C LYS A 108 8.86 4.06 -3.63
N HIS A 109 8.14 3.18 -2.92
CA HIS A 109 6.77 3.49 -2.55
C HIS A 109 6.68 4.14 -1.16
N GLY A 110 5.61 4.86 -0.93
CA GLY A 110 5.35 5.47 0.37
C GLY A 110 4.01 6.16 0.45
N ASN A 111 3.65 6.53 1.68
CA ASN A 111 2.37 7.14 1.96
C ASN A 111 2.54 8.36 2.89
N LYS A 112 1.42 9.00 3.21
CA LYS A 112 1.33 9.96 4.32
C LYS A 112 1.57 9.23 5.64
N ALA A 113 1.97 10.00 6.65
CA ALA A 113 2.09 9.48 8.01
C ALA A 113 0.75 8.91 8.50
N ALA A 114 0.76 7.66 8.98
CA ALA A 114 -0.41 7.06 9.62
C ALA A 114 -0.44 7.37 11.13
N SER A 115 0.71 7.34 11.79
CA SER A 115 0.84 7.53 13.25
C SER A 115 2.02 8.43 13.64
N SER A 116 2.98 8.67 12.76
CA SER A 116 4.13 9.54 13.00
C SER A 116 3.81 11.01 12.70
N ARG A 117 4.71 11.92 13.13
CA ARG A 117 4.56 13.37 12.92
C ARG A 117 4.77 13.79 11.45
N SER A 118 5.47 12.98 10.65
CA SER A 118 5.65 13.19 9.21
C SER A 118 5.94 11.86 8.50
N GLY A 119 5.33 11.64 7.34
CA GLY A 119 5.60 10.51 6.47
C GLY A 119 6.55 10.86 5.34
N ALA A 120 6.86 9.87 4.49
CA ALA A 120 7.73 10.08 3.33
C ALA A 120 7.16 11.14 2.36
N ALA A 121 5.85 11.09 2.13
CA ALA A 121 5.18 12.00 1.22
C ALA A 121 5.27 13.48 1.69
N GLU A 122 5.10 13.74 2.97
CA GLU A 122 5.20 15.09 3.51
C GLU A 122 6.61 15.66 3.35
N VAL A 123 7.64 14.88 3.66
CA VAL A 123 9.03 15.30 3.52
C VAL A 123 9.38 15.60 2.06
N LEU A 124 9.05 14.70 1.15
CA LEU A 124 9.34 14.88 -0.28
C LEU A 124 8.63 16.13 -0.86
N ARG A 125 7.38 16.35 -0.45
CA ARG A 125 6.63 17.55 -0.84
C ARG A 125 7.29 18.85 -0.35
N GLN A 126 7.80 18.86 0.88
CA GLN A 126 8.54 20.00 1.43
C GLN A 126 9.88 20.24 0.70
N LEU A 127 10.46 19.18 0.13
CA LEU A 127 11.66 19.28 -0.72
C LEU A 127 11.33 19.67 -2.18
N GLY A 128 10.06 19.92 -2.51
CA GLY A 128 9.63 20.35 -3.83
C GLY A 128 9.36 19.21 -4.81
N VAL A 129 9.29 17.95 -4.35
CA VAL A 129 8.95 16.82 -5.21
C VAL A 129 7.45 16.81 -5.49
N ASP A 130 7.08 16.75 -6.76
CA ASP A 130 5.69 16.54 -7.18
C ASP A 130 5.32 15.07 -7.03
N LEU A 131 4.32 14.79 -6.20
CA LEU A 131 3.83 13.44 -5.93
C LEU A 131 2.58 13.08 -6.76
N SER A 132 2.12 13.98 -7.63
CA SER A 132 0.94 13.79 -8.45
C SER A 132 1.25 13.33 -9.88
N ILE A 133 2.52 13.02 -10.16
CA ILE A 133 2.95 12.52 -11.47
C ILE A 133 2.35 11.14 -11.74
N ASP A 134 2.06 10.88 -13.01
CA ASP A 134 1.55 9.60 -13.48
C ASP A 134 2.65 8.51 -13.55
N PRO A 135 2.30 7.24 -13.79
CA PRO A 135 3.29 6.17 -13.93
C PRO A 135 4.39 6.47 -14.94
N ALA A 136 4.08 7.12 -16.06
CA ALA A 136 5.07 7.47 -17.08
C ALA A 136 6.09 8.50 -16.56
N GLY A 137 5.63 9.47 -15.76
CA GLY A 137 6.49 10.43 -15.06
C GLY A 137 7.39 9.77 -14.03
N ILE A 138 6.88 8.78 -13.28
CA ILE A 138 7.67 7.99 -12.33
C ILE A 138 8.76 7.20 -13.06
N GLU A 139 8.43 6.56 -14.18
CA GLU A 139 9.38 5.84 -15.03
C GLU A 139 10.47 6.76 -15.59
N ALA A 140 10.10 7.98 -15.99
CA ALA A 140 11.07 8.99 -16.40
C ALA A 140 12.02 9.37 -15.26
N CYS A 141 11.51 9.59 -14.04
CA CYS A 141 12.34 9.85 -12.87
C CYS A 141 13.30 8.69 -12.56
N LEU A 142 12.84 7.45 -12.65
CA LEU A 142 13.69 6.26 -12.47
C LEU A 142 14.82 6.22 -13.51
N ARG A 143 14.53 6.54 -14.77
CA ARG A 143 15.49 6.52 -15.86
C ARG A 143 16.51 7.65 -15.78
N GLU A 144 16.08 8.86 -15.44
CA GLU A 144 16.88 10.08 -15.51
C GLU A 144 17.57 10.43 -14.20
N ALA A 145 16.89 10.22 -13.06
CA ALA A 145 17.39 10.55 -11.74
C ALA A 145 17.78 9.33 -10.90
N GLY A 146 17.51 8.12 -11.39
CA GLY A 146 17.76 6.87 -10.65
C GLY A 146 16.80 6.63 -9.49
N ILE A 147 15.81 7.49 -9.28
CA ILE A 147 14.82 7.35 -8.20
C ILE A 147 13.44 7.82 -8.68
N GLY A 148 12.42 7.01 -8.39
CA GLY A 148 11.02 7.35 -8.57
C GLY A 148 10.22 7.12 -7.29
N PHE A 149 9.26 7.99 -7.00
CA PHE A 149 8.39 7.85 -5.83
C PHE A 149 6.97 7.51 -6.25
N MET A 150 6.47 6.38 -5.76
CA MET A 150 5.11 5.89 -5.96
C MET A 150 4.26 6.25 -4.74
N PHE A 151 3.37 7.21 -4.90
CA PHE A 151 2.49 7.65 -3.82
C PHE A 151 1.28 6.73 -3.72
N ALA A 152 1.15 6.00 -2.62
CA ALA A 152 0.13 4.96 -2.43
C ALA A 152 -1.33 5.48 -2.38
N ALA A 153 -1.55 6.78 -2.35
CA ALA A 153 -2.88 7.38 -2.37
C ALA A 153 -3.37 7.80 -3.79
N ASN A 154 -2.57 7.52 -4.83
CA ASN A 154 -2.93 7.78 -6.23
C ASN A 154 -3.60 6.58 -6.86
#